data_8ca43082a24aef0b52912e443e0ad3d9
#
_entry.id   8ca43082a24aef0b52912e443e0ad3d9
#
_cell.length_a   1.000
_cell.length_b   1.000
_cell.length_c   1.000
_cell.angle_alpha   90.00
_cell.angle_beta   90.00
_cell.angle_gamma   90.00
#
_symmetry.space_group_name_H-M   'P 1'
#
loop_
_entity.id
_entity.type
_entity.pdbx_description
1 polymer ?
#
loop_
_entity_poly.entity_id
_entity_poly.type
_entity_poly.pdbx_seq_one_letter_code
_entity_poly.pdbx_strand_id
1 'polypeptide(L)'
;MAWNIPAEWQEIFLIELQFIEKNIVPIIQDAKKPDQYFSVFSKVDVVYVDIAQPDQTKIAIANCKMYLKKKGMLFLVIKSRSIDVTKEPNQIINEEIKKLQSDFEILQRIDLKPFDKDHAMIIARSLD
;
A
#
# COMPACT_ATOMS: atom_id res chain seq x y z
N MET A 1 9.59 0.41 -3.79
CA MET A 1 10.60 -0.63 -3.62
C MET A 1 10.19 -1.54 -2.50
N ALA A 2 10.02 -2.79 -2.82
CA ALA A 2 10.03 -3.77 -1.77
C ALA A 2 11.31 -3.56 -0.96
N TRP A 3 11.24 -3.72 0.31
CA TRP A 3 12.37 -3.52 1.19
C TRP A 3 13.53 -4.40 0.75
N ASN A 4 14.65 -3.78 0.39
CA ASN A 4 15.88 -4.50 0.10
C ASN A 4 16.54 -4.89 1.42
N ILE A 5 15.89 -5.81 2.14
CA ILE A 5 16.42 -6.36 3.38
C ILE A 5 17.44 -7.44 2.97
N PRO A 6 18.69 -7.39 3.46
CA PRO A 6 19.66 -8.48 3.23
C PRO A 6 19.08 -9.84 3.63
N ALA A 7 19.42 -10.89 2.90
CA ALA A 7 18.84 -12.22 3.09
C ALA A 7 18.98 -12.73 4.54
N GLU A 8 20.11 -12.46 5.18
CA GLU A 8 20.36 -12.82 6.58
C GLU A 8 19.40 -12.13 7.57
N TRP A 9 19.00 -10.89 7.30
CA TRP A 9 18.04 -10.15 8.12
C TRP A 9 16.61 -10.60 7.86
N GLN A 10 16.31 -11.05 6.65
CA GLN A 10 15.00 -11.58 6.29
C GLN A 10 14.65 -12.81 7.12
N GLU A 11 15.58 -13.75 7.27
CA GLU A 11 15.37 -14.93 8.09
C GLU A 11 15.15 -14.59 9.56
N ILE A 12 15.95 -13.69 10.12
CA ILE A 12 15.82 -13.24 11.51
C ILE A 12 14.46 -12.58 11.73
N PHE A 13 14.05 -11.68 10.83
CA PHE A 13 12.76 -10.99 10.91
C PHE A 13 11.59 -11.97 10.84
N LEU A 14 11.63 -12.95 9.94
CA LEU A 14 10.60 -13.98 9.81
C LEU A 14 10.49 -14.85 11.07
N ILE A 15 11.62 -15.25 11.64
CA ILE A 15 11.67 -16.05 12.88
C ILE A 15 11.08 -15.26 14.05
N GLU A 16 11.48 -14.02 14.23
CA GLU A 16 10.96 -13.17 15.32
C GLU A 16 9.46 -12.97 15.20
N LEU A 17 8.93 -12.68 14.03
CA LEU A 17 7.48 -12.52 13.82
C LEU A 17 6.70 -13.80 14.08
N GLN A 18 7.23 -14.96 13.69
CA GLN A 18 6.58 -16.24 13.96
C GLN A 18 6.47 -16.55 15.46
N PHE A 19 7.46 -16.12 16.25
CA PHE A 19 7.45 -16.35 17.71
C PHE A 19 6.59 -15.33 18.46
N ILE A 20 6.51 -14.07 17.99
CA ILE A 20 5.85 -12.98 18.72
C ILE A 20 4.37 -12.88 18.31
N GLU A 21 4.05 -13.01 17.02
CA GLU A 21 2.70 -12.77 16.49
C GLU A 21 2.19 -13.98 15.69
N LYS A 22 1.27 -14.72 16.28
CA LYS A 22 0.69 -15.92 15.65
C LYS A 22 -0.30 -15.61 14.53
N ASN A 23 -0.81 -14.40 14.47
CA ASN A 23 -1.79 -13.96 13.47
C ASN A 23 -1.18 -13.12 12.35
N ILE A 24 0.15 -13.07 12.26
CA ILE A 24 0.88 -12.37 11.20
C ILE A 24 1.66 -13.38 10.37
N VAL A 25 1.47 -13.30 9.05
CA VAL A 25 2.24 -14.09 8.08
C VAL A 25 3.12 -13.14 7.27
N PRO A 26 4.44 -13.10 7.54
CA PRO A 26 5.35 -12.26 6.77
C PRO A 26 5.61 -12.87 5.39
N ILE A 27 5.55 -12.03 4.36
CA ILE A 27 5.84 -12.41 2.98
C ILE A 27 6.86 -11.41 2.44
N ILE A 28 8.03 -11.91 2.02
CA ILE A 28 9.08 -11.08 1.44
C ILE A 28 9.05 -11.27 -0.06
N GLN A 29 8.37 -10.34 -0.74
CA GLN A 29 8.19 -10.33 -2.18
C GLN A 29 8.12 -8.90 -2.71
N ASP A 30 8.30 -8.74 -4.02
CA ASP A 30 8.14 -7.48 -4.69
C ASP A 30 6.64 -7.14 -4.84
N ALA A 31 6.19 -6.06 -4.24
CA ALA A 31 4.80 -5.62 -4.32
C ALA A 31 4.36 -5.26 -5.75
N LYS A 32 5.30 -5.01 -6.67
CA LYS A 32 5.02 -4.79 -8.09
C LYS A 32 4.62 -6.07 -8.82
N LYS A 33 4.82 -7.22 -8.21
CA LYS A 33 4.56 -8.55 -8.77
C LYS A 33 3.56 -9.31 -7.90
N PRO A 34 2.30 -8.85 -7.81
CA PRO A 34 1.32 -9.44 -6.92
C PRO A 34 0.98 -10.90 -7.26
N ASP A 35 1.17 -11.32 -8.50
CA ASP A 35 0.99 -12.71 -8.93
C ASP A 35 1.97 -13.69 -8.25
N GLN A 36 3.11 -13.23 -7.76
CA GLN A 36 4.13 -14.09 -7.16
C GLN A 36 3.79 -14.58 -5.76
N TYR A 37 2.81 -13.98 -5.08
CA TYR A 37 2.37 -14.43 -3.77
C TYR A 37 0.90 -14.89 -3.74
N PHE A 38 0.35 -15.19 -4.92
CA PHE A 38 -1.05 -15.57 -5.08
C PHE A 38 -1.46 -16.82 -4.29
N SER A 39 -0.58 -17.79 -4.14
CA SER A 39 -0.87 -19.04 -3.44
C SER A 39 -0.82 -18.94 -1.91
N VAL A 40 -0.41 -17.80 -1.37
CA VAL A 40 -0.17 -17.65 0.08
C VAL A 40 -1.47 -17.39 0.84
N PHE A 41 -2.40 -16.63 0.25
CA PHE A 41 -3.67 -16.29 0.89
C PHE A 41 -4.79 -16.06 -0.13
N SER A 42 -6.03 -16.13 0.34
CA SER A 42 -7.21 -15.80 -0.44
C SER A 42 -7.48 -14.29 -0.38
N LYS A 43 -8.62 -13.84 -0.92
CA LYS A 43 -9.00 -12.43 -0.88
C LYS A 43 -9.20 -11.93 0.56
N VAL A 44 -8.86 -10.67 0.77
CA VAL A 44 -8.86 -10.00 2.07
C VAL A 44 -9.89 -8.87 2.13
N ASP A 45 -10.28 -8.51 3.35
CA ASP A 45 -11.23 -7.42 3.58
C ASP A 45 -10.59 -6.04 3.48
N VAL A 46 -9.30 -5.96 3.80
CA VAL A 46 -8.53 -4.70 3.85
C VAL A 46 -7.18 -4.89 3.21
N VAL A 47 -6.79 -3.92 2.39
CA VAL A 47 -5.43 -3.77 1.87
C VAL A 47 -4.87 -2.45 2.40
N TYR A 48 -3.71 -2.52 3.05
CA TYR A 48 -2.97 -1.36 3.54
C TYR A 48 -1.67 -1.22 2.75
N VAL A 49 -1.43 -0.04 2.18
CA VAL A 49 -0.26 0.21 1.33
C VAL A 49 0.51 1.42 1.85
N ASP A 50 1.76 1.18 2.21
CA ASP A 50 2.69 2.21 2.69
C ASP A 50 4.06 1.94 2.07
N ILE A 51 4.24 2.40 0.83
CA ILE A 51 5.46 2.18 0.05
C ILE A 51 5.98 3.49 -0.55
N ALA A 52 7.29 3.62 -0.67
CA ALA A 52 7.97 4.81 -1.18
C ALA A 52 8.36 4.61 -2.65
N GLN A 53 7.39 4.65 -3.56
CA GLN A 53 7.58 4.45 -4.99
C GLN A 53 6.85 5.52 -5.80
N PRO A 54 7.39 5.94 -6.98
CA PRO A 54 6.68 6.87 -7.86
C PRO A 54 5.33 6.33 -8.36
N ASP A 55 5.23 5.04 -8.56
CA ASP A 55 4.05 4.33 -9.08
C ASP A 55 3.24 3.64 -7.96
N GLN A 56 3.31 4.15 -6.75
CA GLN A 56 2.70 3.56 -5.56
C GLN A 56 1.19 3.32 -5.69
N THR A 57 0.46 4.23 -6.31
CA THR A 57 -0.99 4.08 -6.51
C THR A 57 -1.31 2.96 -7.50
N LYS A 58 -0.53 2.86 -8.57
CA LYS A 58 -0.66 1.76 -9.54
C LYS A 58 -0.40 0.40 -8.89
N ILE A 59 0.62 0.32 -8.04
CA ILE A 59 0.94 -0.89 -7.27
C ILE A 59 -0.22 -1.24 -6.33
N ALA A 60 -0.77 -0.26 -5.62
CA ALA A 60 -1.92 -0.46 -4.74
C ALA A 60 -3.12 -1.02 -5.51
N ILE A 61 -3.47 -0.42 -6.64
CA ILE A 61 -4.59 -0.86 -7.48
C ILE A 61 -4.37 -2.29 -7.96
N ALA A 62 -3.19 -2.63 -8.44
CA ALA A 62 -2.87 -3.98 -8.93
C ALA A 62 -3.03 -5.04 -7.83
N ASN A 63 -2.55 -4.75 -6.63
CA ASN A 63 -2.72 -5.64 -5.48
C ASN A 63 -4.19 -5.77 -5.07
N CYS A 64 -4.92 -4.67 -5.05
CA CYS A 64 -6.35 -4.70 -4.72
C CYS A 64 -7.16 -5.52 -5.73
N LYS A 65 -6.86 -5.42 -7.02
CA LYS A 65 -7.54 -6.22 -8.05
C LYS A 65 -7.37 -7.72 -7.84
N MET A 66 -6.23 -8.16 -7.35
CA MET A 66 -5.98 -9.57 -7.08
C MET A 66 -6.53 -10.03 -5.73
N TYR A 67 -6.42 -9.21 -4.70
CA TYR A 67 -6.57 -9.68 -3.33
C TYR A 67 -7.72 -9.05 -2.54
N LEU A 68 -8.22 -7.88 -2.95
CA LEU A 68 -9.28 -7.22 -2.21
C LEU A 68 -10.64 -7.81 -2.57
N LYS A 69 -11.43 -8.13 -1.55
CA LYS A 69 -12.83 -8.55 -1.73
C LYS A 69 -13.67 -7.41 -2.32
N LYS A 70 -14.79 -7.76 -2.92
CA LYS A 70 -15.80 -6.78 -3.36
C LYS A 70 -16.20 -5.90 -2.18
N LYS A 71 -16.28 -4.57 -2.41
CA LYS A 71 -16.57 -3.57 -1.37
C LYS A 71 -15.56 -3.55 -0.23
N GLY A 72 -14.39 -4.16 -0.41
CA GLY A 72 -13.31 -4.11 0.55
C GLY A 72 -12.67 -2.73 0.65
N MET A 73 -11.85 -2.53 1.67
CA MET A 73 -11.25 -1.25 2.01
C MET A 73 -9.78 -1.19 1.61
N LEU A 74 -9.40 -0.07 1.01
CA LEU A 74 -8.00 0.28 0.76
C LEU A 74 -7.60 1.42 1.69
N PHE A 75 -6.47 1.24 2.37
CA PHE A 75 -5.76 2.31 3.08
C PHE A 75 -4.45 2.57 2.34
N LEU A 76 -4.34 3.70 1.68
CA LEU A 76 -3.15 4.06 0.91
C LEU A 76 -2.50 5.30 1.50
N VAL A 77 -1.23 5.18 1.91
CA VAL A 77 -0.41 6.33 2.29
C VAL A 77 0.25 6.89 1.04
N ILE A 78 -0.19 8.07 0.62
CA ILE A 78 0.42 8.79 -0.50
C ILE A 78 1.59 9.60 0.01
N LYS A 79 2.78 9.28 -0.48
CA LYS A 79 4.04 9.96 -0.17
C LYS A 79 4.44 10.83 -1.35
N SER A 80 4.03 12.09 -1.34
CA SER A 80 4.18 12.97 -2.49
C SER A 80 5.63 13.14 -2.93
N ARG A 81 6.57 13.20 -2.00
CA ARG A 81 8.01 13.32 -2.29
C ARG A 81 8.60 12.10 -2.98
N SER A 82 7.99 10.94 -2.85
CA SER A 82 8.39 9.74 -3.56
C SER A 82 7.88 9.71 -5.00
N ILE A 83 6.90 10.55 -5.33
CA ILE A 83 6.29 10.64 -6.66
C ILE A 83 6.96 11.71 -7.50
N ASP A 84 6.98 12.95 -7.01
CA ASP A 84 7.58 14.09 -7.71
C ASP A 84 7.97 15.19 -6.73
N VAL A 85 9.26 15.46 -6.59
CA VAL A 85 9.77 16.51 -5.68
C VAL A 85 9.60 17.91 -6.24
N THR A 86 9.28 18.07 -7.52
CA THR A 86 9.17 19.37 -8.19
C THR A 86 7.79 19.98 -8.10
N LYS A 87 6.76 19.18 -7.82
CA LYS A 87 5.37 19.64 -7.71
C LYS A 87 4.98 19.87 -6.25
N GLU A 88 3.94 20.69 -6.06
CA GLU A 88 3.31 20.87 -4.77
C GLU A 88 2.74 19.56 -4.23
N PRO A 89 3.00 19.20 -2.96
CA PRO A 89 2.50 17.96 -2.38
C PRO A 89 0.99 17.77 -2.51
N ASN A 90 0.23 18.83 -2.29
CA ASN A 90 -1.24 18.79 -2.39
C ASN A 90 -1.72 18.51 -3.82
N GLN A 91 -1.04 19.04 -4.82
CA GLN A 91 -1.33 18.76 -6.22
C GLN A 91 -1.12 17.27 -6.54
N ILE A 92 0.01 16.72 -6.08
CA ILE A 92 0.33 15.30 -6.29
C ILE A 92 -0.71 14.40 -5.61
N ILE A 93 -1.05 14.69 -4.36
CA ILE A 93 -2.05 13.91 -3.63
C ILE A 93 -3.39 13.91 -4.38
N ASN A 94 -3.82 15.07 -4.88
CA ASN A 94 -5.05 15.18 -5.66
C ASN A 94 -4.99 14.39 -6.97
N GLU A 95 -3.86 14.42 -7.66
CA GLU A 95 -3.65 13.63 -8.89
C GLU A 95 -3.72 12.13 -8.62
N GLU A 96 -3.12 11.67 -7.51
CA GLU A 96 -3.15 10.26 -7.13
C GLU A 96 -4.55 9.81 -6.69
N ILE A 97 -5.30 10.66 -6.00
CA ILE A 97 -6.71 10.40 -5.66
C ILE A 97 -7.54 10.21 -6.94
N LYS A 98 -7.32 11.03 -7.95
CA LYS A 98 -8.03 10.88 -9.25
C LYS A 98 -7.76 9.53 -9.90
N LYS A 99 -6.55 9.00 -9.78
CA LYS A 99 -6.22 7.67 -10.30
C LYS A 99 -7.00 6.56 -9.60
N LEU A 100 -7.33 6.72 -8.32
CA LEU A 100 -8.11 5.76 -7.56
C LEU A 100 -9.60 5.78 -7.94
N GLN A 101 -10.13 6.91 -8.36
CA GLN A 101 -11.58 7.13 -8.50
C GLN A 101 -12.25 6.29 -9.58
N SER A 102 -11.49 5.71 -10.52
CA SER A 102 -12.06 4.77 -11.50
C SER A 102 -12.41 3.41 -10.89
N ASP A 103 -11.75 3.00 -9.83
CA ASP A 103 -11.90 1.68 -9.19
C ASP A 103 -12.42 1.77 -7.75
N PHE A 104 -12.38 2.95 -7.13
CA PHE A 104 -12.67 3.15 -5.71
C PHE A 104 -13.53 4.38 -5.47
N GLU A 105 -14.38 4.27 -4.46
CA GLU A 105 -15.03 5.41 -3.81
C GLU A 105 -14.11 5.94 -2.72
N ILE A 106 -13.77 7.22 -2.79
CA ILE A 106 -12.93 7.86 -1.76
C ILE A 106 -13.80 8.21 -0.55
N LEU A 107 -13.52 7.60 0.59
CA LEU A 107 -14.29 7.83 1.82
C LEU A 107 -13.69 8.93 2.67
N GLN A 108 -12.37 9.00 2.75
CA GLN A 108 -11.69 9.96 3.61
C GLN A 108 -10.26 10.23 3.13
N ARG A 109 -9.84 11.47 3.28
CA ARG A 109 -8.45 11.89 3.19
C ARG A 109 -7.99 12.40 4.55
N ILE A 110 -6.88 11.89 5.05
CA ILE A 110 -6.28 12.31 6.31
C ILE A 110 -4.88 12.84 6.02
N ASP A 111 -4.68 14.14 6.19
CA ASP A 111 -3.35 14.73 6.11
C ASP A 111 -2.55 14.37 7.35
N LEU A 112 -1.32 13.91 7.17
CA LEU A 112 -0.49 13.40 8.27
C LEU A 112 0.34 14.50 8.97
N LYS A 113 0.05 15.77 8.71
CA LYS A 113 0.63 16.90 9.43
C LYS A 113 0.19 16.85 10.92
N PRO A 114 1.05 17.29 11.84
CA PRO A 114 2.42 17.78 11.67
C PRO A 114 3.48 16.68 11.64
N PHE A 115 3.08 15.40 11.75
CA PHE A 115 4.01 14.26 11.85
C PHE A 115 4.71 13.96 10.53
N ASP A 116 3.98 14.08 9.42
CA ASP A 116 4.48 13.86 8.07
C ASP A 116 3.88 14.89 7.12
N LYS A 117 4.65 15.93 6.78
CA LYS A 117 4.15 17.11 6.06
C LYS A 117 3.64 16.82 4.66
N ASP A 118 4.26 15.86 3.97
CA ASP A 118 4.03 15.62 2.55
C ASP A 118 3.31 14.29 2.31
N HIS A 119 2.72 13.72 3.36
CA HIS A 119 1.99 12.46 3.31
C HIS A 119 0.51 12.68 3.61
N ALA A 120 -0.32 11.85 2.96
CA ALA A 120 -1.74 11.76 3.28
C ALA A 120 -2.17 10.30 3.23
N MET A 121 -3.05 9.90 4.15
CA MET A 121 -3.70 8.61 4.09
C MET A 121 -5.04 8.75 3.37
N ILE A 122 -5.26 7.93 2.37
CA ILE A 122 -6.53 7.83 1.66
C ILE A 122 -7.22 6.55 2.08
N ILE A 123 -8.45 6.68 2.53
CA ILE A 123 -9.32 5.55 2.83
C ILE A 123 -10.35 5.46 1.72
N ALA A 124 -10.40 4.32 1.06
CA ALA A 124 -11.23 4.12 -0.11
C ALA A 124 -11.91 2.75 -0.07
N ARG A 125 -13.07 2.66 -0.68
CA ARG A 125 -13.83 1.41 -0.82
C ARG A 125 -13.83 0.97 -2.27
N SER A 126 -13.59 -0.31 -2.52
CA SER A 126 -13.70 -0.87 -3.86
C SER A 126 -15.12 -0.72 -4.41
N LEU A 127 -15.25 -0.30 -5.67
CA LEU A 127 -16.54 -0.17 -6.36
C LEU A 127 -17.13 -1.53 -6.75
N ASP A 128 -16.30 -2.55 -6.86
CA ASP A 128 -16.72 -3.92 -7.18
C ASP A 128 -17.28 -4.67 -5.97
#